data_70772eb294278719bcda6a86b772e2bc
#
_entry.id   70772eb294278719bcda6a86b772e2bc
#
_cell.length_a   1.000
_cell.length_b   1.000
_cell.length_c   1.000
_cell.angle_alpha   90.00
_cell.angle_beta   90.00
_cell.angle_gamma   90.00
#
_symmetry.space_group_name_H-M   'P 1'
#
loop_
_entity.id
_entity.type
_entity.pdbx_description
1 polymer ?
#
loop_
_entity_poly.entity_id
_entity_poly.type
_entity_poly.pdbx_seq_one_letter_code
_entity_poly.pdbx_strand_id
1 'polypeptide(L)'
;MFVRFLVILMVCATWGCESFSMNHQTSDALPSGPPAATLTSLSISELQGSSTLSQRMNIPQAPKNGISQEKSIIDPFPTVYFPFDSWEISSEVQDRLDATASWMNRFPNYELTIEGHTDVRGAESYNMILGVRRAKAVKEYLANLGISRKRLDVVSFGNTLVLCEIDDEHQCHQFNRRADLLLE
;
A
#
# COMPACT_ATOMS: atom_id res chain seq x y z
N MET A 1 -42.15 -27.77 36.34
CA MET A 1 -43.27 -26.94 36.78
C MET A 1 -43.19 -25.60 36.05
N PHE A 2 -44.21 -25.41 35.19
CA PHE A 2 -44.65 -24.19 34.50
C PHE A 2 -43.75 -23.44 33.50
N VAL A 3 -43.94 -23.80 32.32
CA VAL A 3 -44.03 -23.11 31.02
C VAL A 3 -44.65 -21.71 31.14
N ARG A 4 -44.02 -20.69 30.60
CA ARG A 4 -44.71 -19.49 30.11
C ARG A 4 -44.19 -19.12 28.73
N PHE A 5 -44.89 -19.56 27.70
CA PHE A 5 -44.97 -19.03 26.36
C PHE A 5 -45.47 -17.58 26.41
N LEU A 6 -44.77 -16.65 25.84
CA LEU A 6 -45.34 -15.37 25.48
C LEU A 6 -45.19 -15.19 23.97
N VAL A 7 -46.32 -15.36 23.31
CA VAL A 7 -46.59 -15.06 21.93
C VAL A 7 -46.59 -13.53 21.78
N ILE A 8 -45.70 -12.95 21.00
CA ILE A 8 -45.82 -11.55 20.60
C ILE A 8 -46.22 -11.55 19.12
N LEU A 9 -47.42 -11.02 18.94
CA LEU A 9 -48.15 -10.85 17.68
C LEU A 9 -47.36 -9.97 16.70
N MET A 10 -47.37 -10.41 15.45
CA MET A 10 -47.09 -9.62 14.23
C MET A 10 -47.98 -8.39 14.17
N VAL A 11 -47.39 -7.23 13.99
CA VAL A 11 -48.05 -6.07 13.41
C VAL A 11 -47.33 -5.73 12.14
N CYS A 12 -47.88 -6.20 11.03
CA CYS A 12 -47.54 -5.72 9.68
C CYS A 12 -48.13 -4.31 9.52
N ALA A 13 -47.29 -3.32 9.56
CA ALA A 13 -47.62 -1.98 9.07
C ALA A 13 -47.07 -1.83 7.65
N THR A 14 -48.00 -1.83 6.72
CA THR A 14 -47.83 -1.51 5.28
C THR A 14 -47.47 -0.04 5.15
N TRP A 15 -46.26 0.26 4.75
CA TRP A 15 -45.91 1.60 4.25
C TRP A 15 -45.45 1.50 2.82
N GLY A 16 -46.12 2.33 2.01
CA GLY A 16 -46.16 2.32 0.58
C GLY A 16 -44.80 2.50 -0.09
N CYS A 17 -44.70 1.82 -1.22
CA CYS A 17 -43.74 2.10 -2.28
C CYS A 17 -44.09 3.45 -2.92
N GLU A 18 -43.32 4.47 -2.66
CA GLU A 18 -43.23 5.64 -3.53
C GLU A 18 -42.17 5.38 -4.60
N SER A 19 -42.64 5.17 -5.80
CA SER A 19 -41.81 5.08 -7.01
C SER A 19 -41.23 6.45 -7.33
N PHE A 20 -39.97 6.63 -7.06
CA PHE A 20 -39.23 7.81 -7.50
C PHE A 20 -38.88 7.63 -9.00
N SER A 21 -39.67 8.29 -9.84
CA SER A 21 -39.47 8.37 -11.29
C SER A 21 -38.25 9.28 -11.57
N MET A 22 -37.15 8.68 -12.03
CA MET A 22 -36.04 9.46 -12.60
C MET A 22 -36.45 9.99 -13.97
N ASN A 23 -36.64 11.31 -14.01
CA ASN A 23 -36.81 12.03 -15.27
C ASN A 23 -35.43 12.16 -15.96
N HIS A 24 -35.32 11.46 -17.08
CA HIS A 24 -34.16 11.50 -17.97
C HIS A 24 -34.29 12.74 -18.85
N GLN A 25 -33.54 13.78 -18.58
CA GLN A 25 -33.33 14.88 -19.53
C GLN A 25 -31.97 14.75 -20.19
N THR A 26 -32.04 14.40 -21.44
CA THR A 26 -30.99 14.39 -22.44
C THR A 26 -30.67 15.81 -22.92
N SER A 27 -29.46 15.95 -23.40
CA SER A 27 -28.91 16.98 -24.29
C SER A 27 -28.40 18.26 -23.64
N ASP A 28 -27.04 18.42 -23.70
CA ASP A 28 -26.49 19.47 -24.53
C ASP A 28 -24.96 19.31 -24.72
N ALA A 29 -24.63 19.21 -25.99
CA ALA A 29 -23.47 19.74 -26.71
C ALA A 29 -22.08 19.75 -26.07
N LEU A 30 -21.17 18.95 -26.64
CA LEU A 30 -19.73 19.12 -26.60
C LEU A 30 -19.33 20.46 -27.27
N PRO A 31 -18.47 21.26 -26.67
CA PRO A 31 -17.71 22.25 -27.41
C PRO A 31 -16.54 21.60 -28.14
N SER A 32 -16.48 21.84 -29.44
CA SER A 32 -15.42 21.49 -30.37
C SER A 32 -14.02 21.95 -29.89
N GLY A 33 -13.07 21.01 -29.86
CA GLY A 33 -11.67 21.27 -29.60
C GLY A 33 -10.98 22.10 -30.71
N PRO A 34 -9.86 22.76 -30.40
CA PRO A 34 -9.10 23.54 -31.36
C PRO A 34 -8.38 22.65 -32.39
N PRO A 35 -8.04 23.19 -33.58
CA PRO A 35 -7.54 22.42 -34.72
C PRO A 35 -6.10 21.92 -34.49
N ALA A 36 -5.85 20.73 -35.02
CA ALA A 36 -4.56 20.07 -35.05
C ALA A 36 -3.49 20.95 -35.69
N ALA A 37 -2.44 21.24 -34.95
CA ALA A 37 -1.23 21.85 -35.49
C ALA A 37 -0.44 20.81 -36.30
N THR A 38 -0.29 21.10 -37.57
CA THR A 38 0.52 20.36 -38.55
C THR A 38 1.99 20.36 -38.12
N LEU A 39 2.52 19.19 -37.75
CA LEU A 39 3.95 19.01 -37.56
C LEU A 39 4.64 18.91 -38.93
N THR A 40 5.32 19.97 -39.31
CA THR A 40 6.23 20.01 -40.47
C THR A 40 7.43 19.15 -40.15
N SER A 41 7.64 18.13 -40.97
CA SER A 41 8.81 17.26 -40.99
C SER A 41 10.06 18.08 -41.40
N LEU A 42 11.01 18.26 -40.49
CA LEU A 42 12.35 18.70 -40.79
C LEU A 42 13.24 17.48 -41.00
N SER A 43 13.64 17.29 -42.24
CA SER A 43 14.64 16.34 -42.67
C SER A 43 16.02 16.77 -42.16
N ILE A 44 16.68 15.90 -41.39
CA ILE A 44 18.09 16.02 -41.04
C ILE A 44 18.86 15.19 -42.06
N SER A 45 19.41 15.88 -43.02
CA SER A 45 20.46 15.35 -43.88
C SER A 45 21.81 15.96 -43.46
N GLU A 46 22.79 15.09 -43.35
CA GLU A 46 24.24 15.33 -43.47
C GLU A 46 24.95 16.24 -42.45
N LEU A 47 25.72 15.58 -41.62
CA LEU A 47 27.09 15.98 -41.34
C LEU A 47 27.95 14.71 -41.12
N GLN A 48 28.51 14.22 -42.22
CA GLN A 48 29.72 13.37 -42.21
C GLN A 48 30.91 14.29 -41.96
N GLY A 49 31.75 13.95 -41.02
CA GLY A 49 32.97 14.71 -40.83
C GLY A 49 33.86 14.17 -39.70
N SER A 50 34.78 13.33 -40.11
CA SER A 50 36.15 13.23 -39.60
C SER A 50 36.47 12.51 -38.29
N SER A 51 37.00 11.36 -38.54
CA SER A 51 37.88 10.50 -37.76
C SER A 51 38.99 11.20 -36.95
N THR A 52 39.47 10.39 -36.00
CA THR A 52 40.74 10.41 -35.26
C THR A 52 40.77 11.21 -33.96
N LEU A 53 40.68 10.43 -32.88
CA LEU A 53 41.66 10.46 -31.80
C LEU A 53 41.35 9.27 -30.84
N SER A 54 41.87 8.09 -31.25
CA SER A 54 42.06 6.98 -30.34
C SER A 54 43.18 7.32 -29.37
N GLN A 55 42.87 7.97 -28.26
CA GLN A 55 43.75 7.97 -27.10
C GLN A 55 43.33 6.83 -26.18
N ARG A 56 44.14 5.78 -26.21
CA ARG A 56 44.13 4.68 -25.24
C ARG A 56 44.27 5.27 -23.85
N MET A 57 43.16 5.44 -23.13
CA MET A 57 43.22 5.48 -21.69
C MET A 57 43.28 4.04 -21.21
N ASN A 58 44.46 3.66 -20.76
CA ASN A 58 44.71 2.41 -20.04
C ASN A 58 44.01 2.52 -18.68
N ILE A 59 42.75 2.10 -18.64
CA ILE A 59 42.03 1.93 -17.35
C ILE A 59 42.60 0.65 -16.75
N PRO A 60 43.19 0.70 -15.54
CA PRO A 60 43.61 -0.51 -14.85
C PRO A 60 42.37 -1.39 -14.63
N GLN A 61 42.36 -2.59 -15.20
CA GLN A 61 41.33 -3.55 -14.91
C GLN A 61 41.44 -3.89 -13.42
N ALA A 62 40.39 -3.56 -12.69
CA ALA A 62 40.22 -4.02 -11.33
C ALA A 62 40.25 -5.56 -11.28
N PRO A 63 40.88 -6.17 -10.27
CA PRO A 63 41.02 -7.59 -10.18
C PRO A 63 39.64 -8.27 -10.12
N LYS A 64 39.35 -9.13 -11.07
CA LYS A 64 38.19 -10.05 -11.06
C LYS A 64 38.48 -11.16 -10.06
N ASN A 65 38.40 -10.87 -8.77
CA ASN A 65 38.40 -11.93 -7.76
C ASN A 65 37.49 -11.51 -6.61
N GLY A 66 36.48 -12.33 -6.41
CA GLY A 66 35.61 -12.29 -5.24
C GLY A 66 34.31 -11.57 -5.53
N ILE A 67 33.34 -12.28 -6.09
CA ILE A 67 31.94 -12.01 -5.77
C ILE A 67 31.85 -12.30 -4.26
N SER A 68 32.20 -11.30 -3.47
CA SER A 68 31.68 -11.21 -2.12
C SER A 68 30.17 -11.20 -2.33
N GLN A 69 29.50 -12.26 -1.93
CA GLN A 69 28.08 -12.21 -1.68
C GLN A 69 27.93 -11.06 -0.68
N GLU A 70 27.59 -9.88 -1.17
CA GLU A 70 26.96 -8.88 -0.34
C GLU A 70 25.72 -9.62 0.18
N LYS A 71 25.87 -10.19 1.38
CA LYS A 71 24.75 -10.57 2.20
C LYS A 71 23.98 -9.29 2.35
N SER A 72 22.98 -9.11 1.48
CA SER A 72 22.03 -8.04 1.58
C SER A 72 21.56 -8.08 3.02
N ILE A 73 21.85 -7.02 3.77
CA ILE A 73 21.32 -6.86 5.11
C ILE A 73 19.83 -6.71 4.88
N ILE A 74 19.12 -7.84 4.90
CA ILE A 74 17.66 -7.85 4.83
C ILE A 74 17.24 -7.18 6.12
N ASP A 75 16.65 -6.00 5.99
CA ASP A 75 16.01 -5.34 7.11
C ASP A 75 14.97 -6.32 7.68
N PRO A 76 15.14 -6.80 8.91
CA PRO A 76 14.20 -7.73 9.50
C PRO A 76 12.84 -7.09 9.82
N PHE A 77 12.70 -5.78 9.68
CA PHE A 77 11.47 -5.03 9.98
C PHE A 77 10.94 -4.32 8.73
N PRO A 78 10.34 -5.05 7.79
CA PRO A 78 9.88 -4.49 6.54
C PRO A 78 8.66 -3.60 6.72
N THR A 79 8.56 -2.52 5.95
CA THR A 79 7.28 -1.88 5.71
C THR A 79 6.38 -2.81 4.90
N VAL A 80 5.15 -3.02 5.38
CA VAL A 80 4.11 -3.85 4.76
C VAL A 80 3.15 -2.95 4.01
N TYR A 81 3.03 -3.13 2.69
CA TYR A 81 2.11 -2.35 1.86
C TYR A 81 0.82 -3.12 1.59
N PHE A 82 -0.29 -2.38 1.46
CA PHE A 82 -1.63 -2.95 1.27
C PHE A 82 -2.32 -2.41 0.02
N PRO A 83 -3.16 -3.23 -0.62
CA PRO A 83 -4.09 -2.77 -1.65
C PRO A 83 -5.04 -1.70 -1.13
N PHE A 84 -5.73 -1.01 -2.06
CA PHE A 84 -6.78 -0.08 -1.69
C PHE A 84 -7.88 -0.79 -0.91
N ASP A 85 -8.33 -0.17 0.17
CA ASP A 85 -9.39 -0.66 1.06
C ASP A 85 -9.20 -2.10 1.57
N SER A 86 -7.94 -2.53 1.74
CA SER A 86 -7.57 -3.87 2.16
C SER A 86 -6.57 -3.86 3.33
N TRP A 87 -6.58 -4.95 4.09
CA TRP A 87 -5.63 -5.30 5.15
C TRP A 87 -5.05 -6.71 4.96
N GLU A 88 -5.19 -7.29 3.77
CA GLU A 88 -4.68 -8.62 3.46
C GLU A 88 -3.17 -8.59 3.23
N ILE A 89 -2.46 -9.55 3.84
CA ILE A 89 -1.01 -9.71 3.70
C ILE A 89 -0.74 -10.57 2.45
N SER A 90 -0.03 -10.00 1.48
CA SER A 90 0.36 -10.72 0.28
C SER A 90 1.42 -11.78 0.57
N SER A 91 1.51 -12.81 -0.27
CA SER A 91 2.51 -13.88 -0.13
C SER A 91 3.96 -13.36 -0.18
N GLU A 92 4.23 -12.31 -0.96
CA GLU A 92 5.54 -11.67 -1.05
C GLU A 92 6.00 -11.07 0.30
N VAL A 93 5.03 -10.51 1.05
CA VAL A 93 5.32 -9.94 2.37
C VAL A 93 5.46 -11.01 3.43
N GLN A 94 4.80 -12.17 3.27
CA GLN A 94 4.88 -13.27 4.24
C GLN A 94 6.31 -13.73 4.48
N ASP A 95 7.11 -13.95 3.41
CA ASP A 95 8.52 -14.35 3.54
C ASP A 95 9.35 -13.35 4.36
N ARG A 96 9.04 -12.07 4.23
CA ARG A 96 9.72 -11.01 4.98
C ARG A 96 9.29 -10.99 6.45
N LEU A 97 8.01 -11.22 6.73
CA LEU A 97 7.50 -11.34 8.10
C LEU A 97 7.99 -12.61 8.79
N ASP A 98 8.23 -13.69 8.06
CA ASP A 98 8.86 -14.91 8.58
C ASP A 98 10.30 -14.62 9.06
N ALA A 99 11.04 -13.79 8.32
CA ALA A 99 12.35 -13.31 8.76
C ALA A 99 12.24 -12.44 10.03
N THR A 100 11.23 -11.57 10.12
CA THR A 100 10.92 -10.79 11.34
C THR A 100 10.67 -11.70 12.54
N ALA A 101 9.81 -12.71 12.37
CA ALA A 101 9.48 -13.65 13.44
C ALA A 101 10.72 -14.45 13.88
N SER A 102 11.55 -14.89 12.93
CA SER A 102 12.80 -15.59 13.21
C SER A 102 13.76 -14.72 14.02
N TRP A 103 13.86 -13.43 13.67
CA TRP A 103 14.67 -12.47 14.41
C TRP A 103 14.13 -12.25 15.82
N MET A 104 12.83 -12.01 15.97
CA MET A 104 12.19 -11.80 17.28
C MET A 104 12.28 -13.02 18.21
N ASN A 105 12.25 -14.23 17.65
CA ASN A 105 12.46 -15.45 18.42
C ASN A 105 13.91 -15.58 18.92
N ARG A 106 14.88 -15.11 18.15
CA ARG A 106 16.30 -15.09 18.55
C ARG A 106 16.58 -14.03 19.61
N PHE A 107 15.79 -12.95 19.63
CA PHE A 107 15.96 -11.83 20.54
C PHE A 107 14.68 -11.58 21.36
N PRO A 108 14.46 -12.37 22.44
CA PRO A 108 13.19 -12.38 23.15
C PRO A 108 12.89 -11.13 23.99
N ASN A 109 13.88 -10.28 24.22
CA ASN A 109 13.74 -9.09 25.09
C ASN A 109 13.23 -7.85 24.35
N TYR A 110 13.10 -7.90 23.03
CA TYR A 110 12.60 -6.80 22.23
C TYR A 110 11.10 -6.88 22.03
N GLU A 111 10.46 -5.75 21.97
CA GLU A 111 9.06 -5.57 21.64
C GLU A 111 8.94 -4.91 20.26
N LEU A 112 7.78 -5.00 19.63
CA LEU A 112 7.54 -4.48 18.31
C LEU A 112 6.25 -3.68 18.31
N THR A 113 6.34 -2.41 17.97
CA THR A 113 5.19 -1.56 17.70
C THR A 113 4.89 -1.60 16.19
N ILE A 114 3.63 -1.91 15.85
CA ILE A 114 3.13 -2.01 14.49
C ILE A 114 2.20 -0.84 14.23
N GLU A 115 2.64 0.08 13.37
CA GLU A 115 1.91 1.31 13.06
C GLU A 115 1.13 1.15 11.74
N GLY A 116 -0.19 1.32 11.81
CA GLY A 116 -1.06 1.21 10.64
C GLY A 116 -1.43 2.56 10.05
N HIS A 117 -1.25 2.70 8.73
CA HIS A 117 -1.48 3.92 7.97
C HIS A 117 -2.43 3.69 6.80
N THR A 118 -3.06 4.77 6.33
CA THR A 118 -3.92 4.79 5.15
C THR A 118 -3.53 5.93 4.23
N ASP A 119 -4.06 5.92 3.01
CA ASP A 119 -3.99 7.10 2.15
C ASP A 119 -4.99 8.18 2.59
N VAL A 120 -4.93 9.35 1.95
CA VAL A 120 -5.70 10.54 2.35
C VAL A 120 -7.19 10.45 2.05
N ARG A 121 -7.64 9.48 1.24
CA ARG A 121 -9.01 9.35 0.77
C ARG A 121 -9.93 8.81 1.87
N GLY A 122 -11.17 9.34 1.91
CA GLY A 122 -12.20 8.89 2.83
C GLY A 122 -12.22 9.61 4.18
N ALA A 123 -13.14 9.20 5.04
CA ALA A 123 -13.33 9.81 6.35
C ALA A 123 -12.21 9.39 7.33
N GLU A 124 -11.75 10.32 8.16
CA GLU A 124 -10.70 10.08 9.16
C GLU A 124 -11.04 8.91 10.10
N SER A 125 -12.29 8.86 10.59
CA SER A 125 -12.75 7.78 11.48
C SER A 125 -12.67 6.40 10.81
N TYR A 126 -12.98 6.30 9.52
CA TYR A 126 -12.84 5.09 8.75
C TYR A 126 -11.36 4.71 8.58
N ASN A 127 -10.52 5.66 8.21
CA ASN A 127 -9.09 5.48 8.02
C ASN A 127 -8.40 5.04 9.31
N MET A 128 -8.81 5.58 10.44
CA MET A 128 -8.31 5.14 11.75
C MET A 128 -8.60 3.65 11.99
N ILE A 129 -9.82 3.19 11.70
CA ILE A 129 -10.21 1.78 11.84
C ILE A 129 -9.45 0.90 10.83
N LEU A 130 -9.29 1.35 9.59
CA LEU A 130 -8.57 0.61 8.55
C LEU A 130 -7.08 0.46 8.91
N GLY A 131 -6.45 1.51 9.45
CA GLY A 131 -5.09 1.45 9.97
C GLY A 131 -4.95 0.42 11.10
N VAL A 132 -5.90 0.40 12.06
CA VAL A 132 -5.93 -0.65 13.11
C VAL A 132 -6.02 -2.05 12.50
N ARG A 133 -6.86 -2.26 11.47
CA ARG A 133 -7.01 -3.57 10.83
C ARG A 133 -5.72 -4.03 10.16
N ARG A 134 -5.00 -3.14 9.47
CA ARG A 134 -3.69 -3.40 8.86
C ARG A 134 -2.65 -3.81 9.89
N ALA A 135 -2.49 -3.01 10.93
CA ALA A 135 -1.54 -3.34 12.01
C ALA A 135 -1.90 -4.64 12.72
N LYS A 136 -3.19 -4.91 12.98
CA LYS A 136 -3.65 -6.18 13.54
C LYS A 136 -3.40 -7.37 12.63
N ALA A 137 -3.53 -7.23 11.31
CA ALA A 137 -3.23 -8.32 10.37
C ALA A 137 -1.77 -8.76 10.49
N VAL A 138 -0.84 -7.81 10.56
CA VAL A 138 0.60 -8.10 10.78
C VAL A 138 0.82 -8.73 12.16
N LYS A 139 0.22 -8.18 13.22
CA LYS A 139 0.29 -8.74 14.57
C LYS A 139 -0.16 -10.19 14.63
N GLU A 140 -1.33 -10.49 14.06
CA GLU A 140 -1.86 -11.86 14.06
C GLU A 140 -0.99 -12.80 13.23
N TYR A 141 -0.43 -12.35 12.11
CA TYR A 141 0.52 -13.14 11.33
C TYR A 141 1.75 -13.51 12.16
N LEU A 142 2.41 -12.54 12.79
CA LEU A 142 3.57 -12.77 13.66
C LEU A 142 3.22 -13.66 14.88
N ALA A 143 2.04 -13.46 15.47
CA ALA A 143 1.58 -14.29 16.58
C ALA A 143 1.37 -15.76 16.17
N ASN A 144 0.88 -16.02 14.95
CA ASN A 144 0.73 -17.35 14.41
C ASN A 144 2.10 -18.04 14.16
N LEU A 145 3.16 -17.26 13.95
CA LEU A 145 4.55 -17.73 13.88
C LEU A 145 5.22 -17.91 15.26
N GLY A 146 4.44 -17.78 16.34
CA GLY A 146 4.88 -18.06 17.70
C GLY A 146 5.37 -16.86 18.50
N ILE A 147 5.28 -15.63 17.96
CA ILE A 147 5.63 -14.42 18.73
C ILE A 147 4.52 -14.12 19.75
N SER A 148 4.92 -13.93 21.01
CA SER A 148 3.97 -13.58 22.07
C SER A 148 3.23 -12.27 21.75
N ARG A 149 1.89 -12.29 21.80
CA ARG A 149 1.07 -11.09 21.57
C ARG A 149 1.37 -9.92 22.51
N LYS A 150 1.99 -10.21 23.67
CA LYS A 150 2.39 -9.19 24.66
C LYS A 150 3.60 -8.37 24.20
N ARG A 151 4.35 -8.90 23.24
CA ARG A 151 5.51 -8.25 22.63
C ARG A 151 5.16 -7.51 21.33
N LEU A 152 3.87 -7.45 20.98
CA LEU A 152 3.40 -6.87 19.74
C LEU A 152 2.34 -5.82 20.05
N ASP A 153 2.70 -4.55 19.95
CA ASP A 153 1.75 -3.46 20.10
C ASP A 153 1.22 -2.97 18.76
N VAL A 154 0.03 -2.39 18.79
CA VAL A 154 -0.68 -1.91 17.60
C VAL A 154 -1.09 -0.47 17.81
N VAL A 155 -0.65 0.39 16.91
CA VAL A 155 -1.04 1.79 16.85
C VAL A 155 -1.60 2.08 15.46
N SER A 156 -2.56 2.99 15.34
CA SER A 156 -3.03 3.48 14.06
C SER A 156 -2.92 4.99 14.01
N PHE A 157 -2.43 5.47 12.89
CA PHE A 157 -2.41 6.89 12.54
C PHE A 157 -3.45 7.20 11.45
N GLY A 158 -4.11 6.17 10.90
CA GLY A 158 -5.04 6.40 9.79
C GLY A 158 -4.37 7.19 8.68
N ASN A 159 -4.97 8.31 8.29
CA ASN A 159 -4.45 9.25 7.29
C ASN A 159 -3.77 10.50 7.88
N THR A 160 -3.41 10.50 9.18
CA THR A 160 -2.80 11.68 9.82
C THR A 160 -1.30 11.77 9.61
N LEU A 161 -0.61 10.66 9.38
CA LEU A 161 0.83 10.59 9.10
C LEU A 161 1.08 9.98 7.72
N VAL A 162 0.83 10.76 6.68
CA VAL A 162 1.07 10.36 5.29
C VAL A 162 2.50 10.66 4.87
N LEU A 163 3.08 9.83 4.01
CA LEU A 163 4.41 10.04 3.43
C LEU A 163 4.38 11.09 2.31
N CYS A 164 3.26 11.20 1.63
CA CYS A 164 3.04 12.18 0.59
C CYS A 164 1.54 12.52 0.46
N GLU A 165 1.24 13.71 -0.08
CA GLU A 165 -0.13 14.26 -0.19
C GLU A 165 -0.60 14.42 -1.64
N ILE A 166 0.21 13.98 -2.61
CA ILE A 166 -0.15 14.08 -4.03
C ILE A 166 -1.32 13.12 -4.31
N ASP A 167 -2.35 13.59 -4.99
CA ASP A 167 -3.49 12.76 -5.40
C ASP A 167 -3.14 11.91 -6.63
N ASP A 168 -2.26 10.95 -6.43
CA ASP A 168 -1.80 9.99 -7.44
C ASP A 168 -1.65 8.60 -6.84
N GLU A 169 -2.28 7.61 -7.48
CA GLU A 169 -2.28 6.23 -7.00
C GLU A 169 -0.89 5.61 -6.98
N HIS A 170 -0.11 5.79 -8.04
CA HIS A 170 1.18 5.14 -8.20
C HIS A 170 2.32 5.88 -7.51
N GLN A 171 2.24 7.20 -7.44
CA GLN A 171 3.31 8.02 -6.87
C GLN A 171 3.15 8.26 -5.37
N CYS A 172 1.93 8.12 -4.85
CA CYS A 172 1.67 8.52 -3.47
C CYS A 172 0.78 7.55 -2.70
N HIS A 173 -0.47 7.34 -3.13
CA HIS A 173 -1.45 6.61 -2.33
C HIS A 173 -0.99 5.22 -1.92
N GLN A 174 -0.34 4.48 -2.83
CA GLN A 174 0.16 3.14 -2.53
C GLN A 174 1.22 3.13 -1.40
N PHE A 175 2.04 4.18 -1.29
CA PHE A 175 3.07 4.27 -0.24
C PHE A 175 2.48 4.65 1.11
N ASN A 176 1.35 5.35 1.11
CA ASN A 176 0.64 5.69 2.35
C ASN A 176 -0.10 4.48 2.94
N ARG A 177 -0.54 3.53 2.11
CA ARG A 177 -1.25 2.33 2.57
C ARG A 177 -0.28 1.28 3.08
N ARG A 178 0.16 1.44 4.31
CA ARG A 178 1.21 0.62 4.88
C ARG A 178 1.01 0.28 6.36
N ALA A 179 1.79 -0.68 6.83
CA ALA A 179 2.11 -0.85 8.25
C ALA A 179 3.63 -0.83 8.41
N ASP A 180 4.10 0.00 9.31
CA ASP A 180 5.51 0.09 9.68
C ASP A 180 5.76 -0.73 10.95
N LEU A 181 6.92 -1.38 11.02
CA LEU A 181 7.34 -2.21 12.14
C LEU A 181 8.49 -1.51 12.86
N LEU A 182 8.26 -1.08 14.08
CA LEU A 182 9.23 -0.36 14.91
C LEU A 182 9.67 -1.22 16.08
N LEU A 183 10.99 -1.41 16.19
CA LEU A 183 11.60 -2.16 17.31
C LEU A 183 11.75 -1.26 18.52
N GLU A 184 11.36 -1.76 19.70
CA GLU A 184 11.50 -1.12 20.99
C GLU A 184 12.40 -1.92 21.95
#